data_53973d52a8ddc440cd1a61d4440651aa
#
_entry.id   53973d52a8ddc440cd1a61d4440651aa
#
_cell.length_a   1.000
_cell.length_b   1.000
_cell.length_c   1.000
_cell.angle_alpha   90.00
_cell.angle_beta   90.00
_cell.angle_gamma   90.00
#
_symmetry.space_group_name_H-M   'P 1'
#
loop_
_entity.id
_entity.type
_entity.pdbx_description
1 polymer ?
#
loop_
_entity_poly.entity_id
_entity_poly.type
_entity_poly.pdbx_seq_one_letter_code
_entity_poly.pdbx_strand_id
1 'polypeptide(L)'
;MPLTLTLNKISKTYDDELILSGLSYTFNEGGTHILMGSNGCGKSTLLRICALLEQPDAGNLVFSASGKGELPQDLSLRRRITLVLPKVGVFNGTVFNNVAYGLKIRGIAKDEKTERVGKMLKFTGLENKRTQNALTLSSGEAQRLGIGRALVIEPDLLLLDEPTVSIDNKNRELIETMILQMKETGRTTIIMTTHDNSQAERLSKKLILMKNGRISLS
;
A
#
# COMPACT_ATOMS: atom_id res chain seq x y z
N MET A 1 8.61 12.60 3.78
CA MET A 1 8.68 12.25 5.23
C MET A 1 7.58 11.24 5.50
N PRO A 2 7.87 10.11 6.16
CA PRO A 2 6.83 9.11 6.44
C PRO A 2 5.71 9.71 7.28
N LEU A 3 4.53 9.10 7.20
CA LEU A 3 3.33 9.54 7.93
C LEU A 3 3.08 8.64 9.13
N THR A 4 2.70 9.24 10.25
CA THR A 4 1.96 8.57 11.32
C THR A 4 0.47 8.67 11.00
N LEU A 5 -0.25 7.55 11.12
CA LEU A 5 -1.70 7.48 10.98
C LEU A 5 -2.33 6.97 12.28
N THR A 6 -3.17 7.79 12.89
CA THR A 6 -3.94 7.44 14.09
C THR A 6 -5.41 7.26 13.73
N LEU A 7 -5.97 6.13 14.11
CA LEU A 7 -7.37 5.78 14.00
C LEU A 7 -8.03 6.01 15.37
N ASN A 8 -9.12 6.76 15.41
CA ASN A 8 -9.86 7.05 16.64
C ASN A 8 -11.29 6.55 16.50
N LYS A 9 -11.60 5.40 17.12
CA LYS A 9 -12.95 4.80 17.21
C LYS A 9 -13.63 4.63 15.84
N ILE A 10 -12.88 4.20 14.82
CA ILE A 10 -13.38 4.00 13.45
C ILE A 10 -14.45 2.91 13.43
N SER A 11 -15.62 3.24 12.93
CA SER A 11 -16.70 2.29 12.66
C SER A 11 -17.19 2.40 11.23
N LYS A 12 -17.60 1.28 10.64
CA LYS A 12 -18.12 1.20 9.27
C LYS A 12 -19.13 0.08 9.14
N THR A 13 -20.27 0.40 8.53
CA THR A 13 -21.38 -0.51 8.29
C THR A 13 -21.68 -0.56 6.78
N TYR A 14 -22.02 -1.73 6.24
CA TYR A 14 -22.59 -1.90 4.90
C TYR A 14 -23.85 -2.74 5.02
N ASP A 15 -24.94 -2.32 4.42
CA ASP A 15 -26.22 -3.05 4.38
C ASP A 15 -26.60 -3.62 5.77
N ASP A 16 -26.53 -2.75 6.82
CA ASP A 16 -26.77 -3.09 8.23
C ASP A 16 -25.77 -4.06 8.88
N GLU A 17 -24.74 -4.52 8.17
CA GLU A 17 -23.66 -5.34 8.71
C GLU A 17 -22.50 -4.46 9.22
N LEU A 18 -22.19 -4.53 10.52
CA LEU A 18 -21.09 -3.79 11.15
C LEU A 18 -19.74 -4.45 10.80
N ILE A 19 -18.99 -3.83 9.89
CA ILE A 19 -17.68 -4.34 9.42
C ILE A 19 -16.52 -3.87 10.29
N LEU A 20 -16.53 -2.61 10.75
CA LEU A 20 -15.54 -2.06 11.66
C LEU A 20 -16.24 -1.53 12.91
N SER A 21 -15.74 -1.87 14.09
CA SER A 21 -16.41 -1.63 15.37
C SER A 21 -15.53 -0.86 16.35
N GLY A 22 -15.56 0.48 16.30
CA GLY A 22 -14.88 1.36 17.25
C GLY A 22 -13.36 1.19 17.29
N LEU A 23 -12.75 0.90 16.15
CA LEU A 23 -11.34 0.54 15.99
C LEU A 23 -10.44 1.75 16.28
N SER A 24 -9.49 1.59 17.23
CA SER A 24 -8.49 2.61 17.54
C SER A 24 -7.10 2.01 17.49
N TYR A 25 -6.18 2.65 16.75
CA TYR A 25 -4.79 2.20 16.60
C TYR A 25 -3.92 3.33 16.03
N THR A 26 -2.62 3.31 16.33
CA THR A 26 -1.65 4.23 15.73
C THR A 26 -0.59 3.45 14.95
N PHE A 27 -0.50 3.72 13.66
CA PHE A 27 0.56 3.27 12.76
C PHE A 27 1.68 4.31 12.79
N ASN A 28 2.79 3.98 13.46
CA ASN A 28 3.93 4.90 13.61
C ASN A 28 4.66 5.10 12.29
N GLU A 29 5.20 6.30 12.09
CA GLU A 29 5.98 6.68 10.91
C GLU A 29 7.19 5.78 10.65
N GLY A 30 7.51 5.54 9.36
CA GLY A 30 8.65 4.75 8.90
C GLY A 30 8.58 3.25 9.23
N GLY A 31 7.53 2.81 9.94
CA GLY A 31 7.32 1.42 10.32
C GLY A 31 6.69 0.57 9.21
N THR A 32 6.88 -0.76 9.34
CA THR A 32 6.12 -1.75 8.56
C THR A 32 5.15 -2.46 9.51
N HIS A 33 3.88 -2.26 9.25
CA HIS A 33 2.77 -2.75 10.04
C HIS A 33 2.03 -3.84 9.27
N ILE A 34 2.01 -5.06 9.82
CA ILE A 34 1.32 -6.20 9.20
C ILE A 34 0.00 -6.43 9.92
N LEU A 35 -1.09 -6.23 9.19
CA LEU A 35 -2.46 -6.45 9.66
C LEU A 35 -2.93 -7.82 9.22
N MET A 36 -3.13 -8.70 10.17
CA MET A 36 -3.57 -10.08 9.95
C MET A 36 -5.03 -10.27 10.35
N GLY A 37 -5.67 -11.21 9.70
CA GLY A 37 -7.04 -11.62 10.04
C GLY A 37 -7.67 -12.46 8.93
N SER A 38 -8.75 -13.16 9.26
CA SER A 38 -9.52 -13.96 8.29
C SER A 38 -10.10 -13.11 7.15
N ASN A 39 -10.46 -13.75 6.06
CA ASN A 39 -11.20 -13.08 4.99
C ASN A 39 -12.54 -12.56 5.54
N GLY A 40 -12.95 -11.38 5.10
CA GLY A 40 -14.18 -10.73 5.55
C GLY A 40 -14.09 -9.98 6.89
N CYS A 41 -12.98 -10.05 7.65
CA CYS A 41 -12.89 -9.35 8.94
C CYS A 41 -12.73 -7.81 8.85
N GLY A 42 -12.75 -7.22 7.64
CA GLY A 42 -12.74 -5.77 7.42
C GLY A 42 -11.39 -5.16 7.02
N LYS A 43 -10.32 -5.95 6.75
CA LYS A 43 -8.97 -5.45 6.40
C LYS A 43 -8.99 -4.49 5.20
N SER A 44 -9.59 -4.90 4.09
CA SER A 44 -9.66 -4.09 2.86
C SER A 44 -10.50 -2.82 3.05
N THR A 45 -11.58 -2.89 3.84
CA THR A 45 -12.38 -1.72 4.23
C THR A 45 -11.55 -0.73 5.02
N LEU A 46 -10.80 -1.21 6.01
CA LEU A 46 -9.89 -0.39 6.79
C LEU A 46 -8.83 0.29 5.90
N LEU A 47 -8.20 -0.44 4.98
CA LEU A 47 -7.21 0.14 4.07
C LEU A 47 -7.82 1.19 3.14
N ARG A 48 -9.05 1.02 2.64
CA ARG A 48 -9.74 2.04 1.84
C ARG A 48 -10.02 3.30 2.64
N ILE A 49 -10.42 3.18 3.90
CA ILE A 49 -10.59 4.31 4.82
C ILE A 49 -9.24 5.00 5.08
N CYS A 50 -8.18 4.25 5.39
CA CYS A 50 -6.81 4.78 5.56
C CYS A 50 -6.28 5.47 4.30
N ALA A 51 -6.70 5.04 3.12
CA ALA A 51 -6.35 5.66 1.83
C ALA A 51 -7.19 6.91 1.51
N LEU A 52 -8.12 7.31 2.36
CA LEU A 52 -9.08 8.40 2.12
C LEU A 52 -9.96 8.19 0.87
N LEU A 53 -10.16 6.92 0.49
CA LEU A 53 -11.05 6.52 -0.60
C LEU A 53 -12.48 6.28 -0.12
N GLU A 54 -12.65 6.08 1.18
CA GLU A 54 -13.92 5.84 1.84
C GLU A 54 -13.97 6.56 3.18
N GLN A 55 -15.15 7.07 3.56
CA GLN A 55 -15.35 7.70 4.86
C GLN A 55 -15.84 6.67 5.88
N PRO A 56 -15.34 6.69 7.13
CA PRO A 56 -15.95 5.94 8.21
C PRO A 56 -17.33 6.53 8.56
N ASP A 57 -18.22 5.72 9.13
CA ASP A 57 -19.52 6.18 9.61
C ASP A 57 -19.41 6.84 10.99
N ALA A 58 -18.41 6.46 11.77
CA ALA A 58 -18.06 7.11 13.04
C ALA A 58 -16.55 7.05 13.29
N GLY A 59 -16.08 7.95 14.13
CA GLY A 59 -14.66 8.13 14.42
C GLY A 59 -13.96 9.05 13.43
N ASN A 60 -12.64 9.19 13.57
CA ASN A 60 -11.84 10.05 12.69
C ASN A 60 -10.42 9.50 12.52
N LEU A 61 -9.80 9.86 11.39
CA LEU A 61 -8.39 9.61 11.12
C LEU A 61 -7.58 10.89 11.36
N VAL A 62 -6.42 10.73 11.98
CA VAL A 62 -5.45 11.82 12.15
C VAL A 62 -4.15 11.41 11.45
N PHE A 63 -3.71 12.23 10.51
CA PHE A 63 -2.43 12.08 9.83
C PHE A 63 -1.46 13.11 10.40
N SER A 64 -0.27 12.68 10.75
CA SER A 64 0.78 13.58 11.21
C SER A 64 2.13 13.21 10.60
N ALA A 65 3.09 14.14 10.64
CA ALA A 65 4.47 13.91 10.22
C ALA A 65 5.40 14.58 11.22
N SER A 66 6.56 13.97 11.45
CA SER A 66 7.59 14.53 12.37
C SER A 66 7.86 16.01 12.08
N GLY A 67 7.75 16.83 13.12
CA GLY A 67 8.00 18.29 13.06
C GLY A 67 6.91 19.12 12.40
N LYS A 68 5.77 18.52 11.93
CA LYS A 68 4.68 19.26 11.27
C LYS A 68 3.32 19.17 11.97
N GLY A 69 3.21 18.33 13.02
CA GLY A 69 1.93 18.11 13.70
C GLY A 69 0.88 17.42 12.82
N GLU A 70 -0.39 17.70 13.08
CA GLU A 70 -1.52 17.17 12.32
C GLU A 70 -1.62 17.80 10.93
N LEU A 71 -1.93 16.99 9.93
CA LEU A 71 -2.03 17.39 8.52
C LEU A 71 -3.51 17.44 8.08
N PRO A 72 -3.92 18.47 7.33
CA PRO A 72 -5.27 18.54 6.77
C PRO A 72 -5.49 17.44 5.73
N GLN A 73 -6.71 16.87 5.71
CA GLN A 73 -7.07 15.80 4.76
C GLN A 73 -7.44 16.37 3.38
N ASP A 74 -6.53 17.10 2.78
CA ASP A 74 -6.65 17.75 1.48
C ASP A 74 -6.04 16.92 0.33
N LEU A 75 -6.01 17.51 -0.87
CA LEU A 75 -5.38 16.90 -2.05
C LEU A 75 -3.87 16.69 -1.86
N SER A 76 -3.20 17.56 -1.10
CA SER A 76 -1.76 17.43 -0.81
C SER A 76 -1.49 16.16 -0.02
N LEU A 77 -2.26 15.90 1.04
CA LEU A 77 -2.17 14.67 1.80
C LEU A 77 -2.51 13.43 0.96
N ARG A 78 -3.60 13.48 0.17
CA ARG A 78 -3.99 12.35 -0.70
C ARG A 78 -2.91 11.96 -1.68
N ARG A 79 -2.11 12.90 -2.19
CA ARG A 79 -0.97 12.64 -3.09
C ARG A 79 0.21 11.93 -2.40
N ARG A 80 0.23 11.90 -1.08
CA ARG A 80 1.26 11.25 -0.25
C ARG A 80 0.89 9.82 0.15
N ILE A 81 -0.34 9.40 -0.13
CA ILE A 81 -0.89 8.08 0.24
C ILE A 81 -1.13 7.27 -1.02
N THR A 82 -0.78 6.00 -1.01
CA THR A 82 -1.04 5.11 -2.14
C THR A 82 -1.53 3.75 -1.64
N LEU A 83 -2.58 3.23 -2.28
CA LEU A 83 -3.12 1.89 -2.03
C LEU A 83 -2.86 0.99 -3.25
N VAL A 84 -2.29 -0.17 -3.00
CA VAL A 84 -2.17 -1.27 -3.98
C VAL A 84 -3.19 -2.35 -3.60
N LEU A 85 -4.08 -2.63 -4.53
CA LEU A 85 -5.15 -3.63 -4.36
C LEU A 85 -4.62 -5.06 -4.60
N PRO A 86 -5.31 -6.10 -4.12
CA PRO A 86 -4.93 -7.51 -4.31
C PRO A 86 -4.78 -7.88 -5.79
N LYS A 87 -5.67 -7.33 -6.63
CA LYS A 87 -5.62 -7.49 -8.08
C LYS A 87 -5.34 -6.14 -8.74
N VAL A 88 -4.12 -6.00 -9.24
CA VAL A 88 -3.70 -4.77 -9.90
C VAL A 88 -4.27 -4.68 -11.30
N GLY A 89 -5.00 -3.61 -11.59
CA GLY A 89 -5.36 -3.23 -12.96
C GLY A 89 -4.15 -2.63 -13.68
N VAL A 90 -3.95 -3.04 -14.93
CA VAL A 90 -2.92 -2.49 -15.82
C VAL A 90 -3.56 -1.70 -16.96
N PHE A 91 -2.91 -0.62 -17.40
CA PHE A 91 -3.37 0.16 -18.55
C PHE A 91 -2.86 -0.47 -19.85
N ASN A 92 -3.67 -0.37 -20.92
CA ASN A 92 -3.21 -0.71 -22.26
C ASN A 92 -2.07 0.25 -22.66
N GLY A 93 -0.88 -0.29 -22.77
CA GLY A 93 0.36 0.45 -23.04
C GLY A 93 1.57 -0.29 -22.51
N THR A 94 2.75 0.28 -22.67
CA THR A 94 3.99 -0.36 -22.25
C THR A 94 4.10 -0.42 -20.72
N VAL A 95 4.91 -1.35 -20.23
CA VAL A 95 5.31 -1.44 -18.81
C VAL A 95 5.89 -0.11 -18.34
N PHE A 96 6.74 0.53 -19.16
CA PHE A 96 7.27 1.87 -18.88
C PHE A 96 6.15 2.90 -18.68
N ASN A 97 5.18 2.97 -19.57
CA ASN A 97 4.09 3.94 -19.50
C ASN A 97 3.18 3.71 -18.28
N ASN A 98 2.98 2.46 -17.89
CA ASN A 98 2.23 2.12 -16.69
C ASN A 98 2.92 2.66 -15.44
N VAL A 99 4.23 2.45 -15.27
CA VAL A 99 4.99 2.99 -14.13
C VAL A 99 5.05 4.52 -14.20
N ALA A 100 5.27 5.09 -15.38
CA ALA A 100 5.39 6.54 -15.59
C ALA A 100 4.09 7.32 -15.33
N TYR A 101 2.93 6.65 -15.27
CA TYR A 101 1.61 7.29 -15.26
C TYR A 101 1.44 8.32 -14.13
N GLY A 102 1.77 7.95 -12.90
CA GLY A 102 1.67 8.86 -11.75
C GLY A 102 2.58 10.08 -11.86
N LEU A 103 3.79 9.91 -12.39
CA LEU A 103 4.74 11.00 -12.63
C LEU A 103 4.24 11.94 -13.74
N LYS A 104 3.61 11.37 -14.80
CA LYS A 104 3.00 12.15 -15.88
C LYS A 104 1.90 13.08 -15.37
N ILE A 105 0.98 12.55 -14.55
CA ILE A 105 -0.12 13.33 -13.95
C ILE A 105 0.42 14.44 -13.05
N ARG A 106 1.55 14.21 -12.37
CA ARG A 106 2.21 15.19 -11.50
C ARG A 106 3.04 16.22 -12.26
N GLY A 107 3.11 16.15 -13.58
CA GLY A 107 3.85 17.12 -14.41
C GLY A 107 5.38 16.98 -14.32
N ILE A 108 5.89 15.82 -13.91
CA ILE A 108 7.35 15.59 -13.78
C ILE A 108 8.01 15.65 -15.16
N ALA A 109 9.13 16.36 -15.25
CA ALA A 109 9.90 16.55 -16.48
C ALA A 109 10.33 15.21 -17.11
N LYS A 110 10.50 15.20 -18.45
CA LYS A 110 10.73 13.95 -19.22
C LYS A 110 11.97 13.20 -18.75
N ASP A 111 13.06 13.89 -18.51
CA ASP A 111 14.34 13.26 -18.17
C ASP A 111 14.30 12.68 -16.77
N GLU A 112 13.82 13.43 -15.78
CA GLU A 112 13.60 12.94 -14.41
C GLU A 112 12.64 11.74 -14.39
N LYS A 113 11.52 11.83 -15.11
CA LYS A 113 10.57 10.73 -15.25
C LYS A 113 11.23 9.48 -15.81
N THR A 114 12.05 9.61 -16.85
CA THR A 114 12.75 8.49 -17.50
C THR A 114 13.73 7.83 -16.55
N GLU A 115 14.47 8.61 -15.78
CA GLU A 115 15.40 8.13 -14.77
C GLU A 115 14.67 7.38 -13.63
N ARG A 116 13.64 8.02 -13.05
CA ARG A 116 12.88 7.44 -11.93
C ARG A 116 12.18 6.13 -12.34
N VAL A 117 11.58 6.09 -13.52
CA VAL A 117 10.97 4.87 -14.06
C VAL A 117 12.02 3.78 -14.30
N GLY A 118 13.19 4.13 -14.86
CA GLY A 118 14.28 3.17 -15.05
C GLY A 118 14.74 2.51 -13.75
N LYS A 119 14.98 3.32 -12.70
CA LYS A 119 15.30 2.83 -11.36
C LYS A 119 14.21 1.91 -10.82
N MET A 120 12.95 2.28 -11.00
CA MET A 120 11.80 1.50 -10.52
C MET A 120 11.63 0.19 -11.26
N LEU A 121 11.81 0.15 -12.58
CA LEU A 121 11.77 -1.08 -13.37
C LEU A 121 12.87 -2.06 -12.96
N LYS A 122 14.07 -1.56 -12.66
CA LYS A 122 15.16 -2.38 -12.10
C LYS A 122 14.78 -2.93 -10.73
N PHE A 123 14.25 -2.08 -9.84
CA PHE A 123 13.82 -2.47 -8.49
C PHE A 123 12.74 -3.56 -8.50
N THR A 124 11.78 -3.46 -9.45
CA THR A 124 10.68 -4.44 -9.59
C THR A 124 11.05 -5.66 -10.44
N GLY A 125 12.27 -5.72 -11.00
CA GLY A 125 12.71 -6.80 -11.89
C GLY A 125 11.95 -6.86 -13.22
N LEU A 126 11.50 -5.71 -13.72
CA LEU A 126 10.75 -5.57 -14.98
C LEU A 126 11.52 -4.80 -16.07
N GLU A 127 12.81 -4.56 -15.89
CA GLU A 127 13.63 -3.78 -16.82
C GLU A 127 13.61 -4.36 -18.24
N ASN A 128 13.76 -5.68 -18.37
CA ASN A 128 13.75 -6.37 -19.66
C ASN A 128 12.39 -6.36 -20.36
N LYS A 129 11.33 -5.94 -19.66
CA LYS A 129 9.96 -5.84 -20.17
C LYS A 129 9.50 -4.40 -20.40
N ARG A 130 10.44 -3.44 -20.34
CA ARG A 130 10.18 -2.00 -20.42
C ARG A 130 9.23 -1.59 -21.55
N THR A 131 9.43 -2.15 -22.75
CA THR A 131 8.66 -1.85 -23.96
C THR A 131 7.50 -2.81 -24.22
N GLN A 132 7.39 -3.90 -23.43
CA GLN A 132 6.34 -4.88 -23.55
C GLN A 132 4.97 -4.27 -23.20
N ASN A 133 3.90 -4.70 -23.87
CA ASN A 133 2.53 -4.32 -23.49
C ASN A 133 2.21 -4.92 -22.11
N ALA A 134 1.78 -4.09 -21.17
CA ALA A 134 1.49 -4.51 -19.81
C ALA A 134 0.34 -5.51 -19.70
N LEU A 135 -0.58 -5.54 -20.66
CA LEU A 135 -1.67 -6.53 -20.72
C LEU A 135 -1.19 -7.97 -20.94
N THR A 136 0.07 -8.15 -21.38
CA THR A 136 0.66 -9.49 -21.62
C THR A 136 1.52 -9.99 -20.45
N LEU A 137 1.54 -9.26 -19.34
CA LEU A 137 2.26 -9.67 -18.13
C LEU A 137 1.54 -10.80 -17.41
N SER A 138 2.30 -11.69 -16.78
CA SER A 138 1.74 -12.65 -15.81
C SER A 138 1.14 -11.91 -14.60
N SER A 139 0.31 -12.60 -13.80
CA SER A 139 -0.30 -12.02 -12.59
C SER A 139 0.75 -11.48 -11.60
N GLY A 140 1.82 -12.23 -11.36
CA GLY A 140 2.91 -11.80 -10.49
C GLY A 140 3.71 -10.61 -11.05
N GLU A 141 3.92 -10.55 -12.36
CA GLU A 141 4.55 -9.40 -13.02
C GLU A 141 3.65 -8.16 -12.99
N ALA A 142 2.35 -8.33 -13.23
CA ALA A 142 1.38 -7.25 -13.10
C ALA A 142 1.33 -6.71 -11.66
N GLN A 143 1.42 -7.59 -10.66
CA GLN A 143 1.46 -7.17 -9.26
C GLN A 143 2.74 -6.37 -8.95
N ARG A 144 3.93 -6.83 -9.40
CA ARG A 144 5.18 -6.07 -9.27
C ARG A 144 5.14 -4.74 -10.02
N LEU A 145 4.49 -4.70 -11.19
CA LEU A 145 4.24 -3.45 -11.92
C LEU A 145 3.37 -2.48 -11.11
N GLY A 146 2.30 -2.98 -10.47
CA GLY A 146 1.42 -2.18 -9.61
C GLY A 146 2.15 -1.58 -8.42
N ILE A 147 3.00 -2.38 -7.77
CA ILE A 147 3.87 -1.90 -6.68
C ILE A 147 4.85 -0.85 -7.22
N GLY A 148 5.49 -1.08 -8.36
CA GLY A 148 6.39 -0.09 -8.98
C GLY A 148 5.67 1.21 -9.34
N ARG A 149 4.44 1.13 -9.86
CA ARG A 149 3.60 2.31 -10.13
C ARG A 149 3.24 3.08 -8.87
N ALA A 150 3.04 2.37 -7.75
CA ALA A 150 2.79 2.98 -6.45
C ALA A 150 4.04 3.65 -5.87
N LEU A 151 5.21 3.05 -6.06
CA LEU A 151 6.47 3.51 -5.45
C LEU A 151 7.16 4.64 -6.23
N VAL A 152 7.01 4.68 -7.56
CA VAL A 152 7.68 5.69 -8.39
C VAL A 152 7.31 7.12 -8.02
N ILE A 153 6.16 7.31 -7.39
CA ILE A 153 5.68 8.61 -6.89
C ILE A 153 6.13 8.92 -5.45
N GLU A 154 6.92 8.03 -4.84
CA GLU A 154 7.51 8.18 -3.49
C GLU A 154 6.44 8.50 -2.42
N PRO A 155 5.49 7.60 -2.17
CA PRO A 155 4.45 7.83 -1.18
C PRO A 155 5.03 7.85 0.23
N ASP A 156 4.49 8.69 1.10
CA ASP A 156 4.85 8.72 2.52
C ASP A 156 4.09 7.65 3.33
N LEU A 157 2.94 7.20 2.81
CA LEU A 157 2.16 6.07 3.32
C LEU A 157 1.80 5.13 2.16
N LEU A 158 2.26 3.89 2.26
CA LEU A 158 1.95 2.81 1.32
C LEU A 158 1.06 1.77 1.99
N LEU A 159 -0.09 1.54 1.39
CA LEU A 159 -1.07 0.55 1.81
C LEU A 159 -1.04 -0.60 0.80
N LEU A 160 -0.86 -1.83 1.28
CA LEU A 160 -0.79 -3.04 0.45
C LEU A 160 -1.87 -4.01 0.90
N ASP A 161 -2.90 -4.18 0.07
CA ASP A 161 -3.98 -5.10 0.37
C ASP A 161 -3.67 -6.48 -0.24
N GLU A 162 -3.27 -7.44 0.59
CA GLU A 162 -2.92 -8.81 0.22
C GLU A 162 -2.05 -8.91 -1.07
N PRO A 163 -0.90 -8.22 -1.14
CA PRO A 163 -0.15 -8.00 -2.39
C PRO A 163 0.43 -9.27 -3.00
N THR A 164 0.35 -10.40 -2.32
CA THR A 164 0.93 -11.68 -2.75
C THR A 164 -0.12 -12.78 -2.93
N VAL A 165 -1.41 -12.42 -2.85
CA VAL A 165 -2.48 -13.38 -3.06
C VAL A 165 -2.53 -13.84 -4.53
N SER A 166 -2.74 -15.13 -4.75
CA SER A 166 -2.91 -15.74 -6.08
C SER A 166 -1.73 -15.55 -7.05
N ILE A 167 -0.51 -15.42 -6.52
CA ILE A 167 0.73 -15.40 -7.32
C ILE A 167 1.64 -16.57 -6.93
N ASP A 168 2.53 -16.95 -7.83
CA ASP A 168 3.49 -18.02 -7.61
C ASP A 168 4.55 -17.66 -6.55
N ASN A 169 5.24 -18.68 -6.02
CA ASN A 169 6.22 -18.51 -4.95
C ASN A 169 7.38 -17.59 -5.33
N LYS A 170 7.88 -17.66 -6.57
CA LYS A 170 8.98 -16.81 -7.04
C LYS A 170 8.61 -15.33 -7.02
N ASN A 171 7.43 -14.99 -7.53
CA ASN A 171 6.94 -13.61 -7.50
C ASN A 171 6.61 -13.15 -6.07
N ARG A 172 6.11 -14.05 -5.20
CA ARG A 172 5.90 -13.76 -3.78
C ARG A 172 7.20 -13.36 -3.10
N GLU A 173 8.26 -14.16 -3.24
CA GLU A 173 9.59 -13.88 -2.66
C GLU A 173 10.15 -12.54 -3.15
N LEU A 174 10.01 -12.24 -4.44
CA LEU A 174 10.43 -10.95 -5.00
C LEU A 174 9.68 -9.78 -4.35
N ILE A 175 8.36 -9.87 -4.18
CA ILE A 175 7.55 -8.82 -3.53
C ILE A 175 7.94 -8.68 -2.05
N GLU A 176 8.12 -9.78 -1.32
CA GLU A 176 8.58 -9.74 0.07
C GLU A 176 9.96 -9.06 0.20
N THR A 177 10.89 -9.39 -0.71
CA THR A 177 12.20 -8.75 -0.77
C THR A 177 12.08 -7.24 -1.00
N MET A 178 11.21 -6.81 -1.92
CA MET A 178 10.94 -5.38 -2.15
C MET A 178 10.41 -4.69 -0.89
N ILE A 179 9.47 -5.31 -0.16
CA ILE A 179 8.92 -4.76 1.08
C ILE A 179 10.01 -4.64 2.16
N LEU A 180 10.86 -5.66 2.30
CA LEU A 180 11.99 -5.64 3.25
C LEU A 180 13.00 -4.52 2.93
N GLN A 181 13.37 -4.35 1.66
CA GLN A 181 14.25 -3.27 1.23
C GLN A 181 13.64 -1.89 1.51
N MET A 182 12.34 -1.73 1.31
CA MET A 182 11.65 -0.48 1.65
C MET A 182 11.64 -0.21 3.16
N LYS A 183 11.40 -1.25 3.97
CA LYS A 183 11.45 -1.17 5.43
C LYS A 183 12.81 -0.66 5.93
N GLU A 184 13.92 -1.13 5.35
CA GLU A 184 15.27 -0.70 5.72
C GLU A 184 15.50 0.80 5.48
N THR A 185 14.86 1.39 4.48
CA THR A 185 15.00 2.82 4.20
C THR A 185 14.29 3.72 5.22
N GLY A 186 13.24 3.24 5.88
CA GLY A 186 12.40 3.99 6.81
C GLY A 186 11.71 5.22 6.21
N ARG A 187 11.74 5.40 4.88
CA ARG A 187 11.23 6.60 4.18
C ARG A 187 9.72 6.62 3.98
N THR A 188 9.09 5.46 4.11
CA THR A 188 7.66 5.25 3.85
C THR A 188 7.08 4.44 5.01
N THR A 189 5.94 4.85 5.54
CA THR A 189 5.14 4.00 6.43
C THR A 189 4.41 2.97 5.60
N ILE A 190 4.55 1.69 5.93
CA ILE A 190 3.93 0.59 5.19
C ILE A 190 2.87 -0.06 6.08
N ILE A 191 1.64 -0.19 5.57
CA ILE A 191 0.59 -0.99 6.18
C ILE A 191 0.21 -2.06 5.17
N MET A 192 0.42 -3.32 5.51
CA MET A 192 0.14 -4.46 4.64
C MET A 192 -0.84 -5.40 5.31
N THR A 193 -1.81 -5.88 4.54
CA THR A 193 -2.69 -6.97 4.99
C THR A 193 -2.21 -8.31 4.45
N THR A 194 -2.36 -9.35 5.25
CA THR A 194 -2.17 -10.74 4.82
C THR A 194 -2.97 -11.69 5.72
N HIS A 195 -3.28 -12.87 5.22
CA HIS A 195 -3.80 -13.98 6.01
C HIS A 195 -2.77 -15.12 6.16
N ASP A 196 -1.57 -14.97 5.58
CA ASP A 196 -0.45 -15.93 5.64
C ASP A 196 0.44 -15.61 6.86
N ASN A 197 0.36 -16.47 7.90
CA ASN A 197 1.15 -16.33 9.13
C ASN A 197 2.66 -16.31 8.85
N SER A 198 3.13 -17.23 8.00
CA SER A 198 4.56 -17.35 7.69
C SER A 198 5.10 -16.12 6.99
N GLN A 199 4.29 -15.50 6.10
CA GLN A 199 4.64 -14.24 5.46
C GLN A 199 4.70 -13.09 6.47
N ALA A 200 3.71 -13.02 7.35
CA ALA A 200 3.64 -11.97 8.36
C ALA A 200 4.86 -11.99 9.29
N GLU A 201 5.27 -13.16 9.77
CA GLU A 201 6.44 -13.35 10.63
C GLU A 201 7.76 -12.97 9.93
N ARG A 202 7.90 -13.26 8.62
CA ARG A 202 9.08 -12.85 7.85
C ARG A 202 9.19 -11.33 7.70
N LEU A 203 8.05 -10.63 7.56
CA LEU A 203 8.03 -9.20 7.26
C LEU A 203 8.04 -8.31 8.52
N SER A 204 7.48 -8.76 9.63
CA SER A 204 7.43 -7.97 10.86
C SER A 204 7.45 -8.85 12.12
N LYS A 205 8.12 -8.33 13.16
CA LYS A 205 8.11 -8.93 14.49
C LYS A 205 6.85 -8.55 15.31
N LYS A 206 6.14 -7.50 14.91
CA LYS A 206 4.89 -7.06 15.55
C LYS A 206 3.74 -7.30 14.58
N LEU A 207 2.83 -8.16 14.98
CA LEU A 207 1.62 -8.48 14.22
C LEU A 207 0.43 -7.76 14.85
N ILE A 208 -0.40 -7.20 13.99
CA ILE A 208 -1.66 -6.55 14.36
C ILE A 208 -2.76 -7.51 13.95
N LEU A 209 -3.47 -8.07 14.94
CA LEU A 209 -4.56 -9.01 14.67
C LEU A 209 -5.87 -8.26 14.51
N MET A 210 -6.58 -8.55 13.43
CA MET A 210 -7.92 -8.04 13.18
C MET A 210 -8.94 -9.18 13.23
N LYS A 211 -9.92 -9.05 14.11
CA LYS A 211 -11.01 -10.03 14.26
C LYS A 211 -12.32 -9.28 14.51
N ASN A 212 -13.38 -9.64 13.77
CA ASN A 212 -14.72 -9.06 13.91
C ASN A 212 -14.70 -7.51 13.94
N GLY A 213 -13.99 -6.90 13.01
CA GLY A 213 -13.90 -5.45 12.88
C GLY A 213 -13.13 -4.72 13.99
N ARG A 214 -12.38 -5.45 14.83
CA ARG A 214 -11.58 -4.89 15.94
C ARG A 214 -10.11 -5.27 15.78
N ILE A 215 -9.22 -4.41 16.29
CA ILE A 215 -7.79 -4.71 16.40
C ILE A 215 -7.50 -5.23 17.81
N SER A 216 -6.66 -6.29 17.86
CA SER A 216 -5.97 -6.74 19.08
C SER A 216 -4.47 -6.81 18.80
N LEU A 217 -3.65 -6.48 19.80
CA LEU A 217 -2.20 -6.67 19.74
C LEU A 217 -1.88 -8.08 20.22
N SER A 218 -1.05 -8.80 19.47
CA SER A 218 -0.50 -10.10 19.89
C SER A 218 0.82 -9.89 20.62
#